data_e6b7b88f7c98e137554fb63a4f2f8eca
#
_entry.id   e6b7b88f7c98e137554fb63a4f2f8eca
#
_cell.length_a   1.000
_cell.length_b   1.000
_cell.length_c   1.000
_cell.angle_alpha   90.00
_cell.angle_beta   90.00
_cell.angle_gamma   90.00
#
_symmetry.space_group_name_H-M   'P 1'
#
loop_
_entity.id
_entity.type
_entity.pdbx_description
1 polymer ?
#
loop_
_entity_poly.entity_id
_entity_poly.type
_entity_poly.pdbx_seq_one_letter_code
_entity_poly.pdbx_strand_id
1 'polypeptide(L)'
;MLKILMKKQLTEIFRSYFYNPKNNKSRSKAAVAGYIALFVVLMVGVLGGMFTMLALGLCGPLAAVGMDWLYFALMGLLAVLLGAFGSVFNTYSGLYLAKDNDLLLSMPIPVDTLMASRLLSVYLMGFMYSAVVIVPTVIVYWAVAPVTAGAILGGVLLVLLISVFVLTLACALGWVVAKISLKLKNKSFVTVLVSLVFFGGYYFFYFKAQTLVEDLLANAAVYGERIRGAAYPLYLFGRVGAGDGAAMLVVSAVVLALFAALWALLRRSFLKIATATGRTERRRYREQTAVRRSTGAALLHKELGRFTASPNYMLNCGMGILMLPVAGGMLLWKSGELTAVLRAVPQIYDALPVLLAAVVCMMAAMNDMAAPSVSLEGKCLWQMQSLPVTPWQVLWAKLTMQLLLTAVPVAVCLVCAALAVPMTAAELAMLTAVSLLFTAFSALLGLFLGLRMPNLTWTREIIPIKQSASVAIALFGGWGYAAVLGGGYLLAGWRLGAVWYLGCFAAATLLACLALYLWLKKRGGAVLAAL
;
A
#
# COMPACT_ATOMS: atom_id res chain seq x y z
N MET A 1 -17.12 -28.58 -16.27
CA MET A 1 -17.05 -27.89 -14.96
C MET A 1 -15.79 -27.02 -14.83
N LEU A 2 -14.58 -27.58 -14.84
CA LEU A 2 -13.33 -26.82 -14.68
C LEU A 2 -13.22 -25.64 -15.66
N LYS A 3 -13.47 -25.83 -16.95
CA LYS A 3 -13.41 -24.78 -17.99
C LYS A 3 -14.36 -23.60 -17.69
N ILE A 4 -15.55 -23.86 -17.13
CA ILE A 4 -16.52 -22.81 -16.76
C ILE A 4 -16.02 -22.03 -15.56
N LEU A 5 -15.50 -22.71 -14.53
CA LEU A 5 -14.92 -22.06 -13.34
C LEU A 5 -13.68 -21.25 -13.69
N MET A 6 -12.81 -21.75 -14.57
CA MET A 6 -11.64 -21.01 -15.06
C MET A 6 -12.06 -19.74 -15.82
N LYS A 7 -13.05 -19.84 -16.72
CA LYS A 7 -13.60 -18.67 -17.43
C LYS A 7 -14.20 -17.64 -16.46
N LYS A 8 -14.91 -18.12 -15.42
CA LYS A 8 -15.44 -17.26 -14.36
C LYS A 8 -14.31 -16.52 -13.65
N GLN A 9 -13.26 -17.21 -13.20
CA GLN A 9 -12.12 -16.62 -12.51
C GLN A 9 -11.40 -15.56 -13.37
N LEU A 10 -11.14 -15.87 -14.65
CA LEU A 10 -10.55 -14.91 -15.59
C LEU A 10 -11.44 -13.66 -15.72
N THR A 11 -12.75 -13.85 -15.86
CA THR A 11 -13.69 -12.73 -15.95
C THR A 11 -13.69 -11.90 -14.66
N GLU A 12 -13.56 -12.49 -13.50
CA GLU A 12 -13.48 -11.79 -12.21
C GLU A 12 -12.20 -10.97 -12.06
N ILE A 13 -11.04 -11.52 -12.44
CA ILE A 13 -9.75 -10.81 -12.40
C ILE A 13 -9.82 -9.54 -13.25
N PHE A 14 -10.32 -9.66 -14.47
CA PHE A 14 -10.37 -8.57 -15.42
C PHE A 14 -11.67 -7.76 -15.40
N ARG A 15 -12.59 -8.06 -14.47
CA ARG A 15 -13.91 -7.40 -14.39
C ARG A 15 -13.82 -5.88 -14.32
N SER A 16 -12.84 -5.34 -13.61
CA SER A 16 -12.64 -3.88 -13.45
C SER A 16 -12.32 -3.18 -14.77
N TYR A 17 -11.77 -3.89 -15.75
CA TYR A 17 -11.48 -3.36 -17.09
C TYR A 17 -12.74 -3.29 -17.95
N PHE A 18 -13.60 -4.31 -17.85
CA PHE A 18 -14.80 -4.44 -18.69
C PHE A 18 -16.04 -3.76 -18.09
N TYR A 19 -16.06 -3.56 -16.77
CA TYR A 19 -17.24 -3.13 -16.05
C TYR A 19 -16.99 -1.91 -15.17
N ASN A 20 -17.86 -0.89 -15.27
CA ASN A 20 -17.79 0.27 -14.41
C ASN A 20 -18.66 0.06 -13.14
N PRO A 21 -18.06 -0.15 -11.97
CA PRO A 21 -18.81 -0.40 -10.74
C PRO A 21 -19.63 0.80 -10.25
N LYS A 22 -19.29 2.04 -10.70
CA LYS A 22 -20.03 3.25 -10.29
C LYS A 22 -21.42 3.32 -10.94
N ASN A 23 -21.51 2.97 -12.23
CA ASN A 23 -22.74 3.12 -13.00
C ASN A 23 -23.44 1.79 -13.29
N ASN A 24 -22.90 0.69 -12.78
CA ASN A 24 -23.39 -0.69 -13.00
C ASN A 24 -23.57 -1.02 -14.50
N LYS A 25 -22.70 -0.47 -15.37
CA LYS A 25 -22.75 -0.63 -16.83
C LYS A 25 -21.44 -1.19 -17.38
N SER A 26 -21.51 -1.92 -18.48
CA SER A 26 -20.31 -2.32 -19.24
C SER A 26 -19.64 -1.08 -19.84
N ARG A 27 -18.31 -1.09 -19.88
CA ARG A 27 -17.52 -0.02 -20.50
C ARG A 27 -17.59 -0.14 -22.03
N SER A 28 -17.42 0.97 -22.73
CA SER A 28 -17.26 0.95 -24.20
C SER A 28 -15.97 0.22 -24.58
N LYS A 29 -15.94 -0.37 -25.78
CA LYS A 29 -14.75 -1.09 -26.31
C LYS A 29 -13.50 -0.20 -26.31
N ALA A 30 -13.65 1.10 -26.67
CA ALA A 30 -12.56 2.06 -26.66
C ALA A 30 -12.03 2.31 -25.23
N ALA A 31 -12.90 2.44 -24.22
CA ALA A 31 -12.47 2.58 -22.84
C ALA A 31 -11.74 1.33 -22.32
N VAL A 32 -12.22 0.13 -22.66
CA VAL A 32 -11.54 -1.13 -22.33
C VAL A 32 -10.14 -1.18 -22.95
N ALA A 33 -10.02 -0.86 -24.25
CA ALA A 33 -8.74 -0.81 -24.94
C ALA A 33 -7.79 0.20 -24.29
N GLY A 34 -8.28 1.39 -23.93
CA GLY A 34 -7.50 2.40 -23.22
C GLY A 34 -6.98 1.93 -21.85
N TYR A 35 -7.81 1.26 -21.06
CA TYR A 35 -7.36 0.70 -19.77
C TYR A 35 -6.34 -0.43 -19.94
N ILE A 36 -6.51 -1.30 -20.93
CA ILE A 36 -5.53 -2.37 -21.22
C ILE A 36 -4.22 -1.75 -21.70
N ALA A 37 -4.26 -0.77 -22.60
CA ALA A 37 -3.09 -0.07 -23.09
C ALA A 37 -2.34 0.63 -21.93
N LEU A 38 -3.06 1.35 -21.06
CA LEU A 38 -2.48 1.98 -19.87
C LEU A 38 -1.81 0.94 -18.95
N PHE A 39 -2.46 -0.19 -18.73
CA PHE A 39 -1.90 -1.28 -17.92
C PHE A 39 -0.61 -1.83 -18.53
N VAL A 40 -0.58 -2.08 -19.83
CA VAL A 40 0.60 -2.56 -20.55
C VAL A 40 1.73 -1.53 -20.47
N VAL A 41 1.46 -0.26 -20.71
CA VAL A 41 2.45 0.82 -20.61
C VAL A 41 3.05 0.90 -19.20
N LEU A 42 2.22 0.83 -18.16
CA LEU A 42 2.71 0.89 -16.78
C LEU A 42 3.48 -0.37 -16.38
N MET A 43 2.97 -1.57 -16.70
CA MET A 43 3.60 -2.81 -16.28
C MET A 43 4.84 -3.16 -17.13
N VAL A 44 4.75 -3.05 -18.45
CA VAL A 44 5.85 -3.42 -19.34
C VAL A 44 6.78 -2.22 -19.56
N GLY A 45 6.24 -1.02 -19.84
CA GLY A 45 7.02 0.16 -20.13
C GLY A 45 7.75 0.68 -18.89
N VAL A 46 7.03 0.97 -17.81
CA VAL A 46 7.64 1.59 -16.61
C VAL A 46 8.34 0.52 -15.75
N LEU A 47 7.61 -0.46 -15.25
CA LEU A 47 8.20 -1.46 -14.35
C LEU A 47 9.16 -2.39 -15.09
N GLY A 48 8.78 -2.91 -16.26
CA GLY A 48 9.66 -3.74 -17.07
C GLY A 48 10.91 -2.98 -17.50
N GLY A 49 10.79 -1.69 -17.86
CA GLY A 49 11.92 -0.82 -18.18
C GLY A 49 12.89 -0.64 -17.01
N MET A 50 12.38 -0.43 -15.79
CA MET A 50 13.23 -0.35 -14.58
C MET A 50 14.05 -1.64 -14.38
N PHE A 51 13.41 -2.79 -14.48
CA PHE A 51 14.11 -4.07 -14.30
C PHE A 51 15.02 -4.40 -15.49
N THR A 52 14.71 -3.94 -16.70
CA THR A 52 15.62 -4.03 -17.86
C THR A 52 16.89 -3.22 -17.63
N MET A 53 16.79 -1.99 -17.12
CA MET A 53 17.96 -1.16 -16.76
C MET A 53 18.80 -1.82 -15.68
N LEU A 54 18.18 -2.38 -14.64
CA LEU A 54 18.88 -3.12 -13.60
C LEU A 54 19.57 -4.37 -14.17
N ALA A 55 18.90 -5.11 -15.03
CA ALA A 55 19.43 -6.30 -15.69
C ALA A 55 20.63 -5.97 -16.58
N LEU A 56 20.57 -4.88 -17.37
CA LEU A 56 21.70 -4.39 -18.18
C LEU A 56 22.91 -4.00 -17.31
N GLY A 57 22.67 -3.31 -16.20
CA GLY A 57 23.73 -2.91 -15.27
C GLY A 57 24.45 -4.08 -14.60
N LEU A 58 23.76 -5.21 -14.38
CA LEU A 58 24.31 -6.39 -13.73
C LEU A 58 24.88 -7.42 -14.72
N CYS A 59 24.25 -7.58 -15.90
CA CYS A 59 24.58 -8.65 -16.83
C CYS A 59 26.02 -8.54 -17.37
N GLY A 60 26.41 -7.37 -17.90
CA GLY A 60 27.73 -7.17 -18.49
C GLY A 60 28.87 -7.47 -17.53
N PRO A 61 28.95 -6.80 -16.36
CA PRO A 61 30.01 -7.04 -15.37
C PRO A 61 30.08 -8.47 -14.86
N LEU A 62 28.94 -9.12 -14.59
CA LEU A 62 28.92 -10.48 -14.05
C LEU A 62 29.26 -11.54 -15.12
N ALA A 63 28.81 -11.36 -16.35
CA ALA A 63 29.15 -12.23 -17.47
C ALA A 63 30.66 -12.15 -17.82
N ALA A 64 31.25 -10.94 -17.74
CA ALA A 64 32.69 -10.75 -17.99
C ALA A 64 33.58 -11.53 -17.00
N VAL A 65 33.10 -11.77 -15.77
CA VAL A 65 33.81 -12.54 -14.72
C VAL A 65 33.40 -14.03 -14.73
N GLY A 66 32.53 -14.47 -15.68
CA GLY A 66 32.03 -15.86 -15.76
C GLY A 66 31.07 -16.23 -14.63
N MET A 67 30.37 -15.25 -14.05
CA MET A 67 29.39 -15.42 -12.97
C MET A 67 27.95 -15.27 -13.44
N ASP A 68 27.63 -15.80 -14.62
CA ASP A 68 26.28 -15.77 -15.21
C ASP A 68 25.20 -16.32 -14.25
N TRP A 69 25.55 -17.36 -13.51
CA TRP A 69 24.66 -17.96 -12.52
C TRP A 69 24.28 -16.97 -11.41
N LEU A 70 25.21 -16.08 -11.00
CA LEU A 70 24.95 -15.08 -9.95
C LEU A 70 23.96 -14.01 -10.45
N TYR A 71 24.07 -13.62 -11.73
CA TYR A 71 23.12 -12.72 -12.36
C TYR A 71 21.69 -13.31 -12.32
N PHE A 72 21.50 -14.55 -12.76
CA PHE A 72 20.19 -15.21 -12.72
C PHE A 72 19.71 -15.48 -11.29
N ALA A 73 20.61 -15.80 -10.36
CA ALA A 73 20.27 -16.00 -8.94
C ALA A 73 19.71 -14.73 -8.31
N LEU A 74 20.35 -13.57 -8.52
CA LEU A 74 19.91 -12.28 -7.97
C LEU A 74 18.60 -11.80 -8.59
N MET A 75 18.51 -11.81 -9.93
CA MET A 75 17.31 -11.39 -10.63
C MET A 75 16.15 -12.37 -10.39
N GLY A 76 16.43 -13.67 -10.29
CA GLY A 76 15.46 -14.69 -9.91
C GLY A 76 14.94 -14.50 -8.48
N LEU A 77 15.81 -14.16 -7.54
CA LEU A 77 15.41 -13.84 -6.17
C LEU A 77 14.48 -12.61 -6.14
N LEU A 78 14.81 -11.55 -6.88
CA LEU A 78 13.95 -10.38 -7.00
C LEU A 78 12.58 -10.73 -7.62
N ALA A 79 12.56 -11.56 -8.67
CA ALA A 79 11.33 -12.03 -9.29
C ALA A 79 10.45 -12.84 -8.32
N VAL A 80 11.06 -13.72 -7.52
CA VAL A 80 10.37 -14.51 -6.49
C VAL A 80 9.82 -13.60 -5.40
N LEU A 81 10.60 -12.68 -4.89
CA LEU A 81 10.16 -11.74 -3.86
C LEU A 81 8.99 -10.88 -4.35
N LEU A 82 9.13 -10.24 -5.51
CA LEU A 82 8.07 -9.40 -6.07
C LEU A 82 6.80 -10.22 -6.39
N GLY A 83 6.96 -11.40 -6.97
CA GLY A 83 5.85 -12.30 -7.30
C GLY A 83 5.11 -12.81 -6.06
N ALA A 84 5.85 -13.31 -5.07
CA ALA A 84 5.26 -13.86 -3.86
C ALA A 84 4.57 -12.77 -3.02
N PHE A 85 5.26 -11.67 -2.71
CA PHE A 85 4.69 -10.60 -1.91
C PHE A 85 3.58 -9.85 -2.62
N GLY A 86 3.67 -9.62 -3.94
CA GLY A 86 2.61 -9.02 -4.74
C GLY A 86 1.33 -9.86 -4.79
N SER A 87 1.43 -11.19 -4.66
CA SER A 87 0.29 -12.10 -4.78
C SER A 87 -0.27 -12.64 -3.44
N VAL A 88 0.48 -12.61 -2.32
CA VAL A 88 0.09 -13.24 -1.04
C VAL A 88 -1.27 -12.77 -0.52
N PHE A 89 -1.53 -11.47 -0.52
CA PHE A 89 -2.82 -10.95 -0.04
C PHE A 89 -3.98 -11.32 -0.96
N ASN A 90 -3.76 -11.32 -2.28
CA ASN A 90 -4.74 -11.79 -3.25
C ASN A 90 -4.97 -13.29 -3.12
N THR A 91 -3.92 -14.05 -2.81
CA THR A 91 -3.99 -15.50 -2.55
C THR A 91 -4.87 -15.80 -1.34
N TYR A 92 -4.61 -15.13 -0.22
CA TYR A 92 -5.43 -15.32 0.98
C TYR A 92 -6.90 -14.96 0.75
N SER A 93 -7.17 -13.79 0.16
CA SER A 93 -8.54 -13.35 -0.12
C SER A 93 -9.23 -14.21 -1.20
N GLY A 94 -8.52 -14.60 -2.25
CA GLY A 94 -9.07 -15.39 -3.36
C GLY A 94 -9.31 -16.86 -3.02
N LEU A 95 -8.43 -17.48 -2.22
CA LEU A 95 -8.60 -18.88 -1.82
C LEU A 95 -9.60 -19.05 -0.67
N TYR A 96 -9.51 -18.23 0.38
CA TYR A 96 -10.22 -18.51 1.64
C TYR A 96 -11.36 -17.55 1.95
N LEU A 97 -11.28 -16.28 1.52
CA LEU A 97 -12.28 -15.25 1.81
C LEU A 97 -13.20 -14.93 0.63
N ALA A 98 -13.17 -15.73 -0.42
CA ALA A 98 -14.00 -15.47 -1.59
C ALA A 98 -15.50 -15.58 -1.21
N LYS A 99 -16.26 -14.52 -1.52
CA LYS A 99 -17.68 -14.37 -1.14
C LYS A 99 -18.61 -15.44 -1.74
N ASP A 100 -18.17 -16.10 -2.79
CA ASP A 100 -18.90 -17.15 -3.49
C ASP A 100 -18.55 -18.57 -3.00
N ASN A 101 -17.72 -18.69 -1.95
CA ASN A 101 -17.36 -19.99 -1.39
C ASN A 101 -18.60 -20.74 -0.89
N ASP A 102 -19.49 -20.08 -0.15
CA ASP A 102 -20.70 -20.72 0.40
C ASP A 102 -21.62 -21.25 -0.72
N LEU A 103 -21.77 -20.47 -1.80
CA LEU A 103 -22.56 -20.86 -2.96
C LEU A 103 -21.90 -22.02 -3.73
N LEU A 104 -20.61 -21.94 -3.99
CA LEU A 104 -19.92 -22.98 -4.79
C LEU A 104 -19.72 -24.27 -4.01
N LEU A 105 -19.53 -24.20 -2.69
CA LEU A 105 -19.43 -25.38 -1.83
C LEU A 105 -20.78 -26.08 -1.59
N SER A 106 -21.91 -25.37 -1.78
CA SER A 106 -23.24 -25.99 -1.74
C SER A 106 -23.63 -26.71 -3.03
N MET A 107 -22.89 -26.47 -4.14
CA MET A 107 -23.11 -27.15 -5.41
C MET A 107 -22.37 -28.52 -5.44
N PRO A 108 -22.80 -29.49 -6.24
CA PRO A 108 -22.13 -30.78 -6.41
C PRO A 108 -20.85 -30.63 -7.26
N ILE A 109 -19.92 -29.79 -6.82
CA ILE A 109 -18.63 -29.53 -7.48
C ILE A 109 -17.52 -30.18 -6.64
N PRO A 110 -16.66 -31.03 -7.22
CA PRO A 110 -15.51 -31.56 -6.51
C PRO A 110 -14.60 -30.45 -5.99
N VAL A 111 -14.21 -30.55 -4.71
CA VAL A 111 -13.36 -29.54 -4.04
C VAL A 111 -12.05 -29.31 -4.79
N ASP A 112 -11.47 -30.37 -5.34
CA ASP A 112 -10.24 -30.29 -6.14
C ASP A 112 -10.42 -29.41 -7.39
N THR A 113 -11.58 -29.48 -8.04
CA THR A 113 -11.90 -28.66 -9.22
C THR A 113 -12.06 -27.19 -8.85
N LEU A 114 -12.71 -26.93 -7.72
CA LEU A 114 -12.86 -25.57 -7.19
C LEU A 114 -11.50 -24.99 -6.83
N MET A 115 -10.69 -25.74 -6.10
CA MET A 115 -9.35 -25.34 -5.69
C MET A 115 -8.44 -25.08 -6.89
N ALA A 116 -8.44 -25.96 -7.91
CA ALA A 116 -7.68 -25.78 -9.15
C ALA A 116 -8.06 -24.48 -9.88
N SER A 117 -9.36 -24.16 -9.94
CA SER A 117 -9.82 -22.92 -10.57
C SER A 117 -9.34 -21.67 -9.81
N ARG A 118 -9.29 -21.73 -8.46
CA ARG A 118 -8.78 -20.65 -7.61
C ARG A 118 -7.27 -20.46 -7.76
N LEU A 119 -6.52 -21.57 -7.84
CA LEU A 119 -5.07 -21.54 -8.03
C LEU A 119 -4.67 -20.93 -9.37
N LEU A 120 -5.49 -21.06 -10.41
CA LEU A 120 -5.25 -20.36 -11.67
C LEU A 120 -5.24 -18.84 -11.49
N SER A 121 -6.15 -18.29 -10.68
CA SER A 121 -6.19 -16.86 -10.37
C SER A 121 -4.91 -16.40 -9.65
N VAL A 122 -4.46 -17.19 -8.67
CA VAL A 122 -3.23 -16.93 -7.92
C VAL A 122 -2.00 -17.01 -8.84
N TYR A 123 -1.96 -18.04 -9.70
CA TYR A 123 -0.89 -18.23 -10.68
C TYR A 123 -0.75 -17.03 -11.61
N LEU A 124 -1.85 -16.59 -12.20
CA LEU A 124 -1.84 -15.46 -13.13
C LEU A 124 -1.34 -14.17 -12.47
N MET A 125 -1.80 -13.89 -11.24
CA MET A 125 -1.33 -12.72 -10.50
C MET A 125 0.15 -12.83 -10.14
N GLY A 126 0.58 -13.97 -9.60
CA GLY A 126 1.98 -14.22 -9.27
C GLY A 126 2.89 -14.17 -10.49
N PHE A 127 2.45 -14.76 -11.61
CA PHE A 127 3.17 -14.72 -12.89
C PHE A 127 3.31 -13.29 -13.42
N MET A 128 2.25 -12.48 -13.40
CA MET A 128 2.32 -11.09 -13.84
C MET A 128 3.39 -10.29 -13.10
N TYR A 129 3.49 -10.44 -11.77
CA TYR A 129 4.50 -9.74 -10.98
C TYR A 129 5.92 -10.28 -11.19
N SER A 130 6.09 -11.61 -11.25
CA SER A 130 7.42 -12.21 -11.45
C SER A 130 7.93 -12.04 -12.88
N ALA A 131 7.05 -12.11 -13.88
CA ALA A 131 7.41 -11.98 -15.29
C ALA A 131 7.99 -10.60 -15.64
N VAL A 132 7.50 -9.53 -14.99
CA VAL A 132 8.02 -8.17 -15.18
C VAL A 132 9.50 -8.06 -14.83
N VAL A 133 10.02 -8.95 -13.97
CA VAL A 133 11.44 -9.02 -13.61
C VAL A 133 12.17 -10.05 -14.46
N ILE A 134 11.68 -11.30 -14.45
CA ILE A 134 12.47 -12.42 -15.01
C ILE A 134 12.48 -12.45 -16.54
N VAL A 135 11.42 -11.99 -17.22
CA VAL A 135 11.39 -11.97 -18.69
C VAL A 135 12.41 -10.97 -19.24
N PRO A 136 12.47 -9.70 -18.80
CA PRO A 136 13.55 -8.80 -19.20
C PRO A 136 14.93 -9.34 -18.86
N THR A 137 15.10 -9.98 -17.71
CA THR A 137 16.37 -10.59 -17.31
C THR A 137 16.87 -11.60 -18.35
N VAL A 138 16.00 -12.52 -18.78
CA VAL A 138 16.35 -13.53 -19.78
C VAL A 138 16.64 -12.90 -21.15
N ILE A 139 15.82 -11.93 -21.56
CA ILE A 139 16.01 -11.21 -22.84
C ILE A 139 17.35 -10.44 -22.85
N VAL A 140 17.67 -9.73 -21.77
CA VAL A 140 18.93 -8.97 -21.65
C VAL A 140 20.13 -9.92 -21.72
N TYR A 141 20.06 -11.06 -21.04
CA TYR A 141 21.15 -12.05 -21.11
C TYR A 141 21.36 -12.56 -22.53
N TRP A 142 20.28 -12.87 -23.26
CA TRP A 142 20.40 -13.29 -24.68
C TRP A 142 20.93 -12.19 -25.60
N ALA A 143 20.76 -10.93 -25.23
CA ALA A 143 21.27 -9.79 -26.03
C ALA A 143 22.74 -9.45 -25.73
N VAL A 144 23.23 -9.70 -24.51
CA VAL A 144 24.55 -9.26 -24.03
C VAL A 144 25.58 -10.39 -24.01
N ALA A 145 25.17 -11.61 -23.65
CA ALA A 145 26.06 -12.77 -23.53
C ALA A 145 26.03 -13.67 -24.77
N PRO A 146 27.06 -14.49 -25.02
CA PRO A 146 27.06 -15.47 -26.12
C PRO A 146 25.97 -16.53 -25.87
N VAL A 147 24.99 -16.56 -26.77
CA VAL A 147 23.80 -17.41 -26.62
C VAL A 147 24.11 -18.85 -27.03
N THR A 148 23.97 -19.77 -26.07
CA THR A 148 24.01 -21.21 -26.32
C THR A 148 22.60 -21.81 -26.34
N ALA A 149 22.40 -22.94 -27.01
CA ALA A 149 21.10 -23.65 -26.99
C ALA A 149 20.65 -23.99 -25.55
N GLY A 150 21.62 -24.31 -24.66
CA GLY A 150 21.37 -24.53 -23.24
C GLY A 150 20.86 -23.27 -22.53
N ALA A 151 21.43 -22.11 -22.82
CA ALA A 151 21.00 -20.83 -22.23
C ALA A 151 19.58 -20.41 -22.69
N ILE A 152 19.19 -20.72 -23.93
CA ILE A 152 17.82 -20.48 -24.41
C ILE A 152 16.84 -21.35 -23.66
N LEU A 153 17.07 -22.66 -23.62
CA LEU A 153 16.22 -23.62 -22.90
C LEU A 153 16.19 -23.29 -21.39
N GLY A 154 17.36 -23.00 -20.81
CA GLY A 154 17.48 -22.63 -19.40
C GLY A 154 16.72 -21.36 -19.05
N GLY A 155 16.80 -20.32 -19.87
CA GLY A 155 16.07 -19.07 -19.68
C GLY A 155 14.55 -19.27 -19.70
N VAL A 156 14.02 -19.98 -20.72
CA VAL A 156 12.58 -20.30 -20.81
C VAL A 156 12.14 -21.16 -19.62
N LEU A 157 12.91 -22.19 -19.29
CA LEU A 157 12.61 -23.07 -18.16
C LEU A 157 12.65 -22.31 -16.84
N LEU A 158 13.61 -21.39 -16.66
CA LEU A 158 13.72 -20.57 -15.46
C LEU A 158 12.47 -19.68 -15.24
N VAL A 159 11.94 -19.07 -16.31
CA VAL A 159 10.68 -18.29 -16.24
C VAL A 159 9.53 -19.17 -15.73
N LEU A 160 9.40 -20.39 -16.26
CA LEU A 160 8.36 -21.33 -15.85
C LEU A 160 8.56 -21.82 -14.41
N LEU A 161 9.77 -22.18 -14.02
CA LEU A 161 10.09 -22.66 -12.68
C LEU A 161 9.87 -21.55 -11.62
N ILE A 162 10.28 -20.31 -11.90
CA ILE A 162 10.02 -19.18 -11.02
C ILE A 162 8.51 -18.96 -10.87
N SER A 163 7.73 -19.03 -11.94
CA SER A 163 6.28 -18.83 -11.86
C SER A 163 5.58 -19.88 -10.98
N VAL A 164 5.98 -21.15 -11.10
CA VAL A 164 5.45 -22.25 -10.26
C VAL A 164 5.95 -22.13 -8.82
N PHE A 165 7.21 -21.74 -8.62
CA PHE A 165 7.76 -21.52 -7.29
C PHE A 165 7.08 -20.35 -6.57
N VAL A 166 6.82 -19.25 -7.27
CA VAL A 166 6.04 -18.09 -6.76
C VAL A 166 4.63 -18.50 -6.37
N LEU A 167 3.94 -19.31 -7.21
CA LEU A 167 2.64 -19.86 -6.87
C LEU A 167 2.71 -20.68 -5.58
N THR A 168 3.70 -21.55 -5.47
CA THR A 168 3.91 -22.42 -4.30
C THR A 168 4.15 -21.58 -3.05
N LEU A 169 5.04 -20.61 -3.12
CA LEU A 169 5.38 -19.72 -2.00
C LEU A 169 4.20 -18.84 -1.60
N ALA A 170 3.50 -18.23 -2.56
CA ALA A 170 2.33 -17.40 -2.31
C ALA A 170 1.19 -18.18 -1.64
N CYS A 171 0.95 -19.42 -2.07
CA CYS A 171 -0.04 -20.30 -1.46
C CYS A 171 0.37 -20.77 -0.06
N ALA A 172 1.64 -21.09 0.16
CA ALA A 172 2.16 -21.46 1.48
C ALA A 172 2.04 -20.29 2.47
N LEU A 173 2.46 -19.08 2.07
CA LEU A 173 2.31 -17.87 2.87
C LEU A 173 0.83 -17.52 3.10
N GLY A 174 0.00 -17.63 2.07
CA GLY A 174 -1.46 -17.44 2.19
C GLY A 174 -2.12 -18.40 3.19
N TRP A 175 -1.67 -19.66 3.22
CA TRP A 175 -2.11 -20.66 4.20
C TRP A 175 -1.66 -20.30 5.63
N VAL A 176 -0.41 -19.85 5.81
CA VAL A 176 0.09 -19.36 7.10
C VAL A 176 -0.73 -18.17 7.57
N VAL A 177 -0.96 -17.19 6.71
CA VAL A 177 -1.80 -16.01 7.00
C VAL A 177 -3.21 -16.44 7.37
N ALA A 178 -3.81 -17.40 6.66
CA ALA A 178 -5.13 -17.93 6.98
C ALA A 178 -5.18 -18.56 8.38
N LYS A 179 -4.22 -19.41 8.74
CA LYS A 179 -4.13 -20.02 10.08
C LYS A 179 -3.94 -19.00 11.20
N ILE A 180 -3.07 -18.01 10.99
CA ILE A 180 -2.82 -16.94 11.95
C ILE A 180 -4.10 -16.09 12.11
N SER A 181 -4.75 -15.74 10.99
CA SER A 181 -5.97 -14.94 10.99
C SER A 181 -7.13 -15.58 11.77
N LEU A 182 -7.20 -16.91 11.85
CA LEU A 182 -8.19 -17.62 12.66
C LEU A 182 -7.97 -17.47 14.18
N LYS A 183 -6.73 -17.20 14.61
CA LYS A 183 -6.35 -17.08 16.03
C LYS A 183 -6.32 -15.63 16.54
N LEU A 184 -6.32 -14.65 15.65
CA LEU A 184 -6.17 -13.25 16.01
C LEU A 184 -7.49 -12.59 16.41
N LYS A 185 -7.56 -12.00 17.61
CA LYS A 185 -8.70 -11.21 18.10
C LYS A 185 -8.87 -9.89 17.34
N ASN A 186 -7.78 -9.18 17.06
CA ASN A 186 -7.75 -7.88 16.39
C ASN A 186 -7.08 -7.97 15.02
N LYS A 187 -7.76 -8.60 14.06
CA LYS A 187 -7.24 -8.84 12.70
C LYS A 187 -6.78 -7.54 12.01
N SER A 188 -7.51 -6.45 12.20
CA SER A 188 -7.22 -5.16 11.56
C SER A 188 -5.89 -4.57 12.01
N PHE A 189 -5.63 -4.52 13.29
CA PHE A 189 -4.40 -3.95 13.85
C PHE A 189 -3.16 -4.76 13.43
N VAL A 190 -3.26 -6.09 13.49
CA VAL A 190 -2.15 -6.97 13.07
C VAL A 190 -1.87 -6.84 11.57
N THR A 191 -2.90 -6.74 10.74
CA THR A 191 -2.73 -6.51 9.30
C THR A 191 -2.00 -5.18 9.04
N VAL A 192 -2.38 -4.12 9.74
CA VAL A 192 -1.71 -2.82 9.64
C VAL A 192 -0.25 -2.91 10.07
N LEU A 193 0.03 -3.53 11.23
CA LEU A 193 1.39 -3.68 11.74
C LEU A 193 2.28 -4.47 10.76
N VAL A 194 1.80 -5.61 10.26
CA VAL A 194 2.53 -6.41 9.27
C VAL A 194 2.79 -5.62 7.98
N SER A 195 1.79 -4.87 7.50
CA SER A 195 1.97 -4.02 6.32
C SER A 195 3.03 -2.95 6.54
N LEU A 196 3.06 -2.31 7.71
CA LEU A 196 4.04 -1.28 8.06
C LEU A 196 5.46 -1.84 8.20
N VAL A 197 5.61 -3.01 8.83
CA VAL A 197 6.91 -3.72 8.89
C VAL A 197 7.40 -4.05 7.49
N PHE A 198 6.48 -4.49 6.62
CA PHE A 198 6.80 -4.77 5.23
C PHE A 198 7.24 -3.51 4.46
N PHE A 199 6.50 -2.41 4.58
CA PHE A 199 6.88 -1.13 3.98
C PHE A 199 8.21 -0.60 4.52
N GLY A 200 8.42 -0.65 5.83
CA GLY A 200 9.69 -0.26 6.44
C GLY A 200 10.87 -1.10 5.94
N GLY A 201 10.71 -2.42 5.84
CA GLY A 201 11.69 -3.32 5.27
C GLY A 201 11.98 -3.01 3.80
N TYR A 202 10.93 -2.80 3.00
CA TYR A 202 11.06 -2.42 1.59
C TYR A 202 11.88 -1.13 1.42
N TYR A 203 11.57 -0.07 2.15
CA TYR A 203 12.32 1.18 2.07
C TYR A 203 13.75 1.04 2.57
N PHE A 204 13.99 0.27 3.63
CA PHE A 204 15.33 -0.02 4.11
C PHE A 204 16.20 -0.68 3.03
N PHE A 205 15.67 -1.72 2.36
CA PHE A 205 16.35 -2.37 1.25
C PHE A 205 16.49 -1.45 0.05
N TYR A 206 15.48 -0.64 -0.26
CA TYR A 206 15.53 0.31 -1.37
C TYR A 206 16.67 1.32 -1.23
N PHE A 207 16.81 1.94 -0.05
CA PHE A 207 17.89 2.90 0.21
C PHE A 207 19.28 2.25 0.25
N LYS A 208 19.35 0.98 0.61
CA LYS A 208 20.62 0.22 0.60
C LYS A 208 20.90 -0.48 -0.73
N ALA A 209 19.94 -0.55 -1.64
CA ALA A 209 20.07 -1.33 -2.88
C ALA A 209 21.24 -0.87 -3.73
N GLN A 210 21.45 0.42 -3.88
CA GLN A 210 22.53 0.96 -4.71
C GLN A 210 23.90 0.59 -4.13
N THR A 211 24.13 0.85 -2.84
CA THR A 211 25.38 0.48 -2.16
C THR A 211 25.61 -1.03 -2.14
N LEU A 212 24.55 -1.82 -1.98
CA LEU A 212 24.65 -3.27 -2.05
C LEU A 212 25.00 -3.79 -3.44
N VAL A 213 24.47 -3.17 -4.48
CA VAL A 213 24.80 -3.53 -5.88
C VAL A 213 26.25 -3.18 -6.21
N GLU A 214 26.71 -1.99 -5.83
CA GLU A 214 28.10 -1.55 -6.05
C GLU A 214 29.09 -2.46 -5.31
N ASP A 215 28.82 -2.77 -4.04
CA ASP A 215 29.64 -3.66 -3.20
C ASP A 215 29.62 -5.10 -3.72
N LEU A 216 28.48 -5.57 -4.20
CA LEU A 216 28.35 -6.89 -4.80
C LEU A 216 29.14 -7.01 -6.12
N LEU A 217 29.12 -5.98 -6.96
CA LEU A 217 29.91 -5.96 -8.19
C LEU A 217 31.42 -5.90 -7.91
N ALA A 218 31.83 -5.09 -6.92
CA ALA A 218 33.24 -4.98 -6.51
C ALA A 218 33.78 -6.29 -5.91
N ASN A 219 32.94 -7.06 -5.20
CA ASN A 219 33.31 -8.27 -4.46
C ASN A 219 32.58 -9.52 -4.97
N ALA A 220 32.23 -9.58 -6.25
CA ALA A 220 31.38 -10.63 -6.83
C ALA A 220 31.89 -12.05 -6.55
N ALA A 221 33.19 -12.29 -6.62
CA ALA A 221 33.81 -13.59 -6.32
C ALA A 221 33.58 -14.03 -4.87
N VAL A 222 33.78 -13.13 -3.91
CA VAL A 222 33.61 -13.42 -2.46
C VAL A 222 32.14 -13.72 -2.13
N TYR A 223 31.22 -12.89 -2.64
CA TYR A 223 29.78 -13.11 -2.47
C TYR A 223 29.32 -14.37 -3.20
N GLY A 224 29.87 -14.65 -4.39
CA GLY A 224 29.58 -15.87 -5.14
C GLY A 224 29.94 -17.13 -4.33
N GLU A 225 31.13 -17.20 -3.74
CA GLU A 225 31.52 -18.34 -2.91
C GLU A 225 30.64 -18.48 -1.65
N ARG A 226 30.31 -17.37 -0.99
CA ARG A 226 29.40 -17.38 0.16
C ARG A 226 28.01 -17.89 -0.20
N ILE A 227 27.45 -17.44 -1.32
CA ILE A 227 26.13 -17.89 -1.80
C ILE A 227 26.18 -19.38 -2.16
N ARG A 228 27.24 -19.82 -2.83
CA ARG A 228 27.46 -21.23 -3.16
C ARG A 228 27.53 -22.12 -1.93
N GLY A 229 28.15 -21.65 -0.84
CA GLY A 229 28.24 -22.37 0.42
C GLY A 229 26.97 -22.31 1.28
N ALA A 230 26.43 -21.10 1.51
CA ALA A 230 25.34 -20.87 2.46
C ALA A 230 23.94 -20.98 1.82
N ALA A 231 23.78 -20.66 0.52
CA ALA A 231 22.51 -20.62 -0.19
C ALA A 231 22.54 -21.46 -1.47
N TYR A 232 22.98 -22.71 -1.37
CA TYR A 232 23.10 -23.63 -2.49
C TYR A 232 21.85 -23.75 -3.39
N PRO A 233 20.61 -23.71 -2.85
CA PRO A 233 19.42 -23.67 -3.70
C PRO A 233 19.40 -22.47 -4.66
N LEU A 234 19.81 -21.28 -4.19
CA LEU A 234 19.87 -20.08 -5.00
C LEU A 234 20.93 -20.18 -6.11
N TYR A 235 22.08 -20.79 -5.78
CA TYR A 235 23.11 -21.12 -6.77
C TYR A 235 22.58 -22.03 -7.86
N LEU A 236 21.84 -23.09 -7.52
CA LEU A 236 21.24 -24.01 -8.48
C LEU A 236 20.21 -23.30 -9.38
N PHE A 237 19.37 -22.42 -8.81
CA PHE A 237 18.44 -21.61 -9.60
C PHE A 237 19.16 -20.73 -10.63
N GLY A 238 20.28 -20.13 -10.23
CA GLY A 238 21.11 -19.32 -11.12
C GLY A 238 21.71 -20.16 -12.26
N ARG A 239 22.18 -21.38 -12.00
CA ARG A 239 22.73 -22.29 -13.01
C ARG A 239 21.70 -22.76 -14.05
N VAL A 240 20.40 -22.85 -13.69
CA VAL A 240 19.34 -23.11 -14.67
C VAL A 240 19.35 -22.06 -15.76
N GLY A 241 19.38 -20.78 -15.40
CA GLY A 241 19.40 -19.68 -16.38
C GLY A 241 20.66 -19.66 -17.24
N ALA A 242 21.80 -20.04 -16.67
CA ALA A 242 23.08 -20.16 -17.39
C ALA A 242 23.16 -21.37 -18.33
N GLY A 243 22.15 -22.26 -18.33
CA GLY A 243 22.06 -23.34 -19.30
C GLY A 243 22.59 -24.71 -18.83
N ASP A 244 22.77 -24.92 -17.53
CA ASP A 244 23.25 -26.19 -16.98
C ASP A 244 22.13 -27.23 -16.91
N GLY A 245 22.26 -28.29 -17.70
CA GLY A 245 21.29 -29.38 -17.78
C GLY A 245 21.06 -30.13 -16.46
N ALA A 246 22.10 -30.36 -15.66
CA ALA A 246 21.97 -31.00 -14.37
C ALA A 246 21.16 -30.15 -13.39
N ALA A 247 21.45 -28.84 -13.32
CA ALA A 247 20.68 -27.89 -12.52
C ALA A 247 19.22 -27.79 -12.98
N MET A 248 18.96 -27.81 -14.29
CA MET A 248 17.59 -27.81 -14.84
C MET A 248 16.77 -28.99 -14.32
N LEU A 249 17.33 -30.20 -14.34
CA LEU A 249 16.63 -31.39 -13.86
C LEU A 249 16.38 -31.35 -12.35
N VAL A 250 17.41 -31.04 -11.57
CA VAL A 250 17.31 -31.00 -10.10
C VAL A 250 16.31 -29.93 -9.64
N VAL A 251 16.42 -28.70 -10.17
CA VAL A 251 15.53 -27.60 -9.74
C VAL A 251 14.10 -27.87 -10.19
N SER A 252 13.89 -28.42 -11.40
CA SER A 252 12.55 -28.83 -11.87
C SER A 252 11.93 -29.87 -10.95
N ALA A 253 12.68 -30.91 -10.60
CA ALA A 253 12.21 -31.96 -9.68
C ALA A 253 11.84 -31.38 -8.30
N VAL A 254 12.69 -30.52 -7.74
CA VAL A 254 12.46 -29.88 -6.42
C VAL A 254 11.23 -28.97 -6.47
N VAL A 255 11.10 -28.10 -7.46
CA VAL A 255 9.96 -27.16 -7.58
C VAL A 255 8.65 -27.93 -7.75
N LEU A 256 8.63 -28.98 -8.59
CA LEU A 256 7.44 -29.82 -8.79
C LEU A 256 7.10 -30.62 -7.51
N ALA A 257 8.09 -31.14 -6.81
CA ALA A 257 7.87 -31.83 -5.53
C ALA A 257 7.31 -30.88 -4.46
N LEU A 258 7.83 -29.66 -4.35
CA LEU A 258 7.29 -28.62 -3.45
C LEU A 258 5.85 -28.26 -3.80
N PHE A 259 5.55 -28.11 -5.08
CA PHE A 259 4.19 -27.83 -5.54
C PHE A 259 3.24 -29.01 -5.23
N ALA A 260 3.65 -30.26 -5.46
CA ALA A 260 2.86 -31.44 -5.12
C ALA A 260 2.61 -31.56 -3.61
N ALA A 261 3.62 -31.31 -2.79
CA ALA A 261 3.49 -31.28 -1.33
C ALA A 261 2.51 -30.19 -0.86
N LEU A 262 2.61 -28.98 -1.45
CA LEU A 262 1.67 -27.89 -1.18
C LEU A 262 0.24 -28.27 -1.61
N TRP A 263 0.07 -28.83 -2.79
CA TRP A 263 -1.24 -29.27 -3.27
C TRP A 263 -1.89 -30.26 -2.29
N ALA A 264 -1.13 -31.25 -1.82
CA ALA A 264 -1.62 -32.21 -0.83
C ALA A 264 -2.00 -31.53 0.50
N LEU A 265 -1.22 -30.55 0.94
CA LEU A 265 -1.49 -29.74 2.15
C LEU A 265 -2.79 -28.92 1.98
N LEU A 266 -2.94 -28.23 0.85
CA LEU A 266 -4.12 -27.41 0.56
C LEU A 266 -5.37 -28.28 0.46
N ARG A 267 -5.29 -29.42 -0.23
CA ARG A 267 -6.41 -30.39 -0.36
C ARG A 267 -6.94 -30.83 1.01
N ARG A 268 -6.05 -31.07 1.98
CA ARG A 268 -6.42 -31.50 3.34
C ARG A 268 -6.98 -30.36 4.20
N SER A 269 -6.55 -29.11 3.95
CA SER A 269 -6.83 -27.98 4.84
C SER A 269 -7.86 -26.99 4.29
N PHE A 270 -8.10 -26.98 2.97
CA PHE A 270 -8.93 -25.98 2.30
C PHE A 270 -10.35 -25.88 2.88
N LEU A 271 -11.08 -27.01 2.92
CA LEU A 271 -12.45 -27.05 3.45
C LEU A 271 -12.51 -26.55 4.90
N LYS A 272 -11.58 -27.02 5.75
CA LYS A 272 -11.53 -26.64 7.15
C LYS A 272 -11.32 -25.14 7.34
N ILE A 273 -10.50 -24.51 6.52
CA ILE A 273 -10.22 -23.07 6.61
C ILE A 273 -11.36 -22.28 5.96
N ALA A 274 -11.82 -22.65 4.77
CA ALA A 274 -12.87 -21.95 4.04
C ALA A 274 -14.20 -21.92 4.80
N THR A 275 -14.55 -23.03 5.48
CA THR A 275 -15.77 -23.09 6.30
C THR A 275 -15.59 -22.48 7.69
N ALA A 276 -14.35 -22.37 8.20
CA ALA A 276 -14.08 -21.76 9.51
C ALA A 276 -14.07 -20.23 9.46
N THR A 277 -13.81 -19.62 8.30
CA THR A 277 -13.76 -18.15 8.14
C THR A 277 -15.11 -17.46 8.38
N GLY A 278 -16.22 -18.19 8.31
CA GLY A 278 -17.56 -17.69 8.66
C GLY A 278 -17.99 -17.90 10.12
N ARG A 279 -17.23 -18.70 10.88
CA ARG A 279 -17.57 -18.93 12.29
C ARG A 279 -17.11 -17.74 13.13
N THR A 280 -18.06 -16.90 13.53
CA THR A 280 -17.91 -16.02 14.70
C THR A 280 -17.59 -16.90 15.91
N GLU A 281 -16.43 -16.65 16.57
CA GLU A 281 -16.18 -17.26 17.88
C GLU A 281 -17.43 -17.08 18.74
N ARG A 282 -17.93 -18.17 19.34
CA ARG A 282 -18.97 -18.08 20.37
C ARG A 282 -18.40 -17.23 21.50
N ARG A 283 -18.67 -15.92 21.46
CA ARG A 283 -18.37 -15.05 22.60
C ARG A 283 -19.24 -15.53 23.75
N ARG A 284 -18.62 -16.01 24.83
CA ARG A 284 -19.32 -16.16 26.10
C ARG A 284 -19.92 -14.79 26.44
N TYR A 285 -21.23 -14.75 26.54
CA TYR A 285 -21.94 -13.59 27.04
C TYR A 285 -21.31 -13.22 28.40
N ARG A 286 -20.74 -12.04 28.51
CA ARG A 286 -20.38 -11.42 29.78
C ARG A 286 -21.33 -10.27 29.94
N GLU A 287 -22.11 -10.34 31.00
CA GLU A 287 -22.92 -9.22 31.41
C GLU A 287 -22.01 -7.99 31.63
N GLN A 288 -22.18 -6.99 30.78
CA GLN A 288 -21.48 -5.73 30.95
C GLN A 288 -22.51 -4.70 31.37
N THR A 289 -22.26 -4.07 32.52
CA THR A 289 -23.02 -2.90 32.92
C THR A 289 -22.94 -1.84 31.84
N ALA A 290 -24.09 -1.41 31.32
CA ALA A 290 -24.16 -0.37 30.30
C ALA A 290 -23.61 0.95 30.88
N VAL A 291 -22.44 1.36 30.42
CA VAL A 291 -21.87 2.67 30.79
C VAL A 291 -22.58 3.74 29.98
N ARG A 292 -23.32 4.63 30.67
CA ARG A 292 -23.97 5.77 30.04
C ARG A 292 -22.90 6.77 29.55
N ARG A 293 -22.73 6.87 28.25
CA ARG A 293 -21.82 7.86 27.62
C ARG A 293 -22.63 9.07 27.16
N SER A 294 -22.00 10.24 27.08
CA SER A 294 -22.59 11.38 26.39
C SER A 294 -22.76 11.08 24.90
N THR A 295 -23.76 11.69 24.27
CA THR A 295 -24.07 11.47 22.83
C THR A 295 -22.83 11.72 21.95
N GLY A 296 -22.06 12.80 22.22
CA GLY A 296 -20.85 13.10 21.47
C GLY A 296 -19.76 12.03 21.63
N ALA A 297 -19.55 11.56 22.88
CA ALA A 297 -18.59 10.49 23.14
C ALA A 297 -18.99 9.15 22.50
N ALA A 298 -20.29 8.84 22.46
CA ALA A 298 -20.81 7.64 21.81
C ALA A 298 -20.62 7.68 20.28
N LEU A 299 -20.91 8.82 19.66
CA LEU A 299 -20.71 9.03 18.21
C LEU A 299 -19.22 8.99 17.85
N LEU A 300 -18.36 9.65 18.64
CA LEU A 300 -16.90 9.59 18.41
C LEU A 300 -16.36 8.16 18.56
N HIS A 301 -16.83 7.43 19.57
CA HIS A 301 -16.44 6.03 19.78
C HIS A 301 -16.87 5.14 18.59
N LYS A 302 -18.05 5.39 18.02
CA LYS A 302 -18.50 4.70 16.79
C LYS A 302 -17.56 4.97 15.62
N GLU A 303 -17.18 6.23 15.39
CA GLU A 303 -16.27 6.58 14.28
C GLU A 303 -14.87 6.00 14.49
N LEU A 304 -14.31 6.06 15.70
CA LEU A 304 -13.04 5.43 16.05
C LEU A 304 -13.11 3.90 15.90
N GLY A 305 -14.22 3.30 16.32
CA GLY A 305 -14.46 1.85 16.15
C GLY A 305 -14.50 1.43 14.67
N ARG A 306 -15.12 2.24 13.81
CA ARG A 306 -15.12 2.02 12.36
C ARG A 306 -13.72 2.14 11.78
N PHE A 307 -12.96 3.16 12.16
CA PHE A 307 -11.59 3.39 11.70
C PHE A 307 -10.69 2.20 12.06
N THR A 308 -10.71 1.78 13.33
CA THR A 308 -9.87 0.67 13.82
C THR A 308 -10.32 -0.71 13.35
N ALA A 309 -11.57 -0.86 12.94
CA ALA A 309 -12.10 -2.13 12.40
C ALA A 309 -11.67 -2.39 10.95
N SER A 310 -11.29 -1.36 10.18
CA SER A 310 -10.93 -1.47 8.77
C SER A 310 -9.44 -1.22 8.53
N PRO A 311 -8.63 -2.26 8.18
CA PRO A 311 -7.23 -2.08 7.81
C PRO A 311 -7.05 -1.15 6.62
N ASN A 312 -7.96 -1.23 5.64
CA ASN A 312 -7.91 -0.37 4.46
C ASN A 312 -8.09 1.11 4.84
N TYR A 313 -8.99 1.41 5.76
CA TYR A 313 -9.22 2.77 6.22
C TYR A 313 -8.03 3.29 7.01
N MET A 314 -7.48 2.49 7.92
CA MET A 314 -6.29 2.85 8.69
C MET A 314 -5.07 3.12 7.79
N LEU A 315 -4.79 2.24 6.82
CA LEU A 315 -3.60 2.35 5.96
C LEU A 315 -3.71 3.46 4.89
N ASN A 316 -4.89 3.71 4.35
CA ASN A 316 -5.02 4.70 3.27
C ASN A 316 -5.34 6.12 3.76
N CYS A 317 -6.08 6.25 4.86
CA CYS A 317 -6.49 7.55 5.38
C CYS A 317 -5.88 7.91 6.74
N GLY A 318 -5.03 7.04 7.30
CA GLY A 318 -4.39 7.25 8.61
C GLY A 318 -2.88 7.07 8.58
N MET A 319 -2.25 7.00 7.41
CA MET A 319 -0.81 6.78 7.29
C MET A 319 0.02 7.89 7.96
N GLY A 320 -0.45 9.13 7.92
CA GLY A 320 0.20 10.27 8.56
C GLY A 320 0.28 10.15 10.09
N ILE A 321 -0.64 9.38 10.73
CA ILE A 321 -0.59 9.11 12.18
C ILE A 321 0.77 8.50 12.57
N LEU A 322 1.31 7.65 11.70
CA LEU A 322 2.57 6.98 11.94
C LEU A 322 3.75 7.72 11.32
N MET A 323 3.58 8.25 10.10
CA MET A 323 4.67 8.91 9.37
C MET A 323 5.16 10.18 10.06
N LEU A 324 4.27 10.96 10.68
CA LEU A 324 4.65 12.18 11.38
C LEU A 324 5.59 11.94 12.57
N PRO A 325 5.28 11.03 13.54
CA PRO A 325 6.22 10.70 14.61
C PRO A 325 7.53 10.08 14.11
N VAL A 326 7.46 9.24 13.08
CA VAL A 326 8.67 8.63 12.49
C VAL A 326 9.55 9.71 11.86
N ALA A 327 8.97 10.63 11.08
CA ALA A 327 9.72 11.74 10.49
C ALA A 327 10.32 12.65 11.57
N GLY A 328 9.57 12.96 12.62
CA GLY A 328 10.08 13.71 13.77
C GLY A 328 11.25 13.01 14.45
N GLY A 329 11.14 11.71 14.72
CA GLY A 329 12.21 10.89 15.28
C GLY A 329 13.44 10.81 14.39
N MET A 330 13.27 10.67 13.08
CA MET A 330 14.37 10.70 12.10
C MET A 330 15.06 12.07 12.04
N LEU A 331 14.27 13.15 12.13
CA LEU A 331 14.80 14.50 12.20
C LEU A 331 15.67 14.70 13.43
N LEU A 332 15.25 14.20 14.60
CA LEU A 332 16.05 14.20 15.82
C LEU A 332 17.33 13.40 15.67
N TRP A 333 17.23 12.18 15.16
CA TRP A 333 18.38 11.28 15.02
C TRP A 333 19.46 11.84 14.08
N LYS A 334 19.05 12.49 12.98
CA LYS A 334 19.95 13.04 11.97
C LYS A 334 20.14 14.56 12.07
N SER A 335 19.75 15.15 13.17
CA SER A 335 19.81 16.62 13.36
C SER A 335 21.21 17.20 13.18
N GLY A 336 22.26 16.50 13.65
CA GLY A 336 23.66 16.92 13.50
C GLY A 336 24.13 16.95 12.05
N GLU A 337 23.84 15.88 11.28
CA GLU A 337 24.17 15.80 9.84
C GLU A 337 23.39 16.85 9.05
N LEU A 338 22.09 16.96 9.33
CA LEU A 338 21.20 17.89 8.65
C LEU A 338 21.62 19.36 8.89
N THR A 339 21.90 19.74 10.14
CA THR A 339 22.34 21.09 10.48
C THR A 339 23.72 21.43 9.88
N ALA A 340 24.63 20.45 9.76
CA ALA A 340 25.91 20.65 9.09
C ALA A 340 25.74 20.95 7.59
N VAL A 341 24.91 20.14 6.90
CA VAL A 341 24.60 20.34 5.47
C VAL A 341 23.88 21.67 5.23
N LEU A 342 22.89 22.00 6.08
CA LEU A 342 22.10 23.21 5.92
C LEU A 342 22.89 24.48 6.19
N ARG A 343 23.86 24.47 7.12
CA ARG A 343 24.77 25.60 7.36
C ARG A 343 25.69 25.88 6.19
N ALA A 344 25.96 24.86 5.34
CA ALA A 344 26.72 25.04 4.13
C ALA A 344 25.97 25.83 3.04
N VAL A 345 24.62 25.93 3.15
CA VAL A 345 23.78 26.66 2.20
C VAL A 345 22.86 27.62 2.98
N PRO A 346 23.31 28.86 3.30
CA PRO A 346 22.58 29.79 4.18
C PRO A 346 21.13 30.07 3.76
N GLN A 347 20.87 30.14 2.46
CA GLN A 347 19.53 30.39 1.90
C GLN A 347 18.53 29.29 2.27
N ILE A 348 18.98 28.03 2.36
CA ILE A 348 18.14 26.89 2.76
C ILE A 348 17.95 26.89 4.28
N TYR A 349 18.96 27.35 5.02
CA TYR A 349 18.86 27.47 6.47
C TYR A 349 17.77 28.46 6.90
N ASP A 350 17.70 29.63 6.27
CA ASP A 350 16.65 30.63 6.52
C ASP A 350 15.24 30.15 6.10
N ALA A 351 15.17 29.25 5.10
CA ALA A 351 13.93 28.64 4.64
C ALA A 351 13.45 27.49 5.53
N LEU A 352 14.27 26.99 6.43
CA LEU A 352 14.05 25.74 7.16
C LEU A 352 12.73 25.70 7.94
N PRO A 353 12.28 26.76 8.67
CA PRO A 353 10.99 26.75 9.35
C PRO A 353 9.81 26.56 8.38
N VAL A 354 9.89 27.16 7.18
CA VAL A 354 8.85 27.07 6.14
C VAL A 354 8.85 25.69 5.49
N LEU A 355 10.03 25.14 5.19
CA LEU A 355 10.16 23.80 4.63
C LEU A 355 9.69 22.72 5.59
N LEU A 356 10.00 22.86 6.89
CA LEU A 356 9.46 21.97 7.92
C LEU A 356 7.93 22.07 8.00
N ALA A 357 7.36 23.28 7.96
CA ALA A 357 5.91 23.46 7.90
C ALA A 357 5.30 22.77 6.68
N ALA A 358 5.92 22.93 5.51
CA ALA A 358 5.46 22.28 4.28
C ALA A 358 5.50 20.75 4.38
N VAL A 359 6.57 20.17 4.92
CA VAL A 359 6.71 18.71 5.12
C VAL A 359 5.67 18.21 6.14
N VAL A 360 5.49 18.89 7.26
CA VAL A 360 4.46 18.53 8.26
C VAL A 360 3.06 18.60 7.66
N CYS A 361 2.73 19.65 6.90
CA CYS A 361 1.44 19.78 6.22
C CYS A 361 1.25 18.69 5.16
N MET A 362 2.28 18.37 4.38
CA MET A 362 2.22 17.31 3.37
C MET A 362 1.95 15.93 4.00
N MET A 363 2.61 15.63 5.13
CA MET A 363 2.37 14.37 5.85
C MET A 363 1.01 14.38 6.57
N ALA A 364 0.59 15.49 7.14
CA ALA A 364 -0.71 15.63 7.78
C ALA A 364 -1.87 15.48 6.78
N ALA A 365 -1.68 15.88 5.51
CA ALA A 365 -2.65 15.66 4.44
C ALA A 365 -2.91 14.17 4.14
N MET A 366 -1.99 13.27 4.51
CA MET A 366 -2.21 11.81 4.40
C MET A 366 -3.22 11.29 5.45
N ASN A 367 -3.61 12.10 6.42
CA ASN A 367 -4.66 11.83 7.39
C ASN A 367 -5.98 12.42 6.90
N ASP A 368 -6.63 11.73 5.97
CA ASP A 368 -7.86 12.19 5.33
C ASP A 368 -9.05 11.29 5.67
N MET A 369 -9.35 11.18 6.98
CA MET A 369 -10.42 10.32 7.48
C MET A 369 -11.81 10.93 7.28
N ALA A 370 -11.94 12.25 7.31
CA ALA A 370 -13.24 12.92 7.22
C ALA A 370 -13.85 12.84 5.80
N ALA A 371 -13.01 12.83 4.75
CA ALA A 371 -13.50 12.80 3.37
C ALA A 371 -14.30 11.53 3.01
N PRO A 372 -13.85 10.29 3.31
CA PRO A 372 -14.64 9.11 3.04
C PRO A 372 -15.71 8.84 4.12
N SER A 373 -15.69 9.51 5.27
CA SER A 373 -16.49 9.17 6.46
C SER A 373 -18.00 9.17 6.21
N VAL A 374 -18.52 10.06 5.36
CA VAL A 374 -19.93 10.10 4.97
C VAL A 374 -20.24 8.95 4.01
N SER A 375 -19.41 8.75 3.00
CA SER A 375 -19.58 7.67 2.01
C SER A 375 -19.49 6.28 2.66
N LEU A 376 -18.71 6.11 3.72
CA LEU A 376 -18.57 4.86 4.46
C LEU A 376 -19.84 4.44 5.20
N GLU A 377 -20.78 5.36 5.50
CA GLU A 377 -22.10 4.98 5.98
C GLU A 377 -22.85 4.12 4.95
N GLY A 378 -22.67 4.42 3.65
CA GLY A 378 -23.23 3.64 2.56
C GLY A 378 -24.76 3.49 2.70
N LYS A 379 -25.25 2.27 2.45
CA LYS A 379 -26.68 1.94 2.55
C LYS A 379 -27.24 2.00 3.98
N CYS A 380 -26.38 2.11 5.00
CA CYS A 380 -26.79 2.20 6.40
C CYS A 380 -26.90 3.64 6.92
N LEU A 381 -26.80 4.65 6.05
CA LEU A 381 -26.91 6.06 6.44
C LEU A 381 -28.24 6.37 7.14
N TRP A 382 -29.33 5.74 6.71
CA TRP A 382 -30.66 5.87 7.32
C TRP A 382 -30.68 5.54 8.83
N GLN A 383 -29.79 4.64 9.29
CA GLN A 383 -29.67 4.31 10.71
C GLN A 383 -29.21 5.52 11.52
N MET A 384 -28.27 6.31 10.98
CA MET A 384 -27.82 7.53 11.64
C MET A 384 -28.88 8.63 11.61
N GLN A 385 -29.67 8.69 10.53
CA GLN A 385 -30.77 9.66 10.40
C GLN A 385 -31.95 9.33 11.30
N SER A 386 -32.15 8.04 11.67
CA SER A 386 -33.22 7.60 12.58
C SER A 386 -32.89 7.78 14.07
N LEU A 387 -31.62 8.05 14.43
CA LEU A 387 -31.24 8.28 15.82
C LEU A 387 -31.70 9.66 16.32
N PRO A 388 -32.04 9.80 17.60
CA PRO A 388 -32.43 11.09 18.22
C PRO A 388 -31.20 11.98 18.46
N VAL A 389 -30.44 12.27 17.38
CA VAL A 389 -29.24 13.10 17.39
C VAL A 389 -29.34 14.17 16.31
N THR A 390 -28.77 15.34 16.56
CA THR A 390 -28.74 16.37 15.54
C THR A 390 -27.72 16.02 14.43
N PRO A 391 -27.97 16.34 13.16
CA PRO A 391 -27.01 16.11 12.07
C PRO A 391 -25.65 16.77 12.34
N TRP A 392 -25.64 17.91 13.02
CA TRP A 392 -24.40 18.59 13.43
C TRP A 392 -23.56 17.75 14.41
N GLN A 393 -24.20 17.07 15.38
CA GLN A 393 -23.47 16.19 16.30
C GLN A 393 -22.77 15.05 15.58
N VAL A 394 -23.40 14.50 14.52
CA VAL A 394 -22.81 13.46 13.69
C VAL A 394 -21.59 14.01 12.91
N LEU A 395 -21.74 15.18 12.27
CA LEU A 395 -20.66 15.81 11.53
C LEU A 395 -19.49 16.19 12.45
N TRP A 396 -19.83 16.72 13.65
CA TRP A 396 -18.83 17.08 14.65
C TRP A 396 -18.02 15.88 15.13
N ALA A 397 -18.65 14.72 15.33
CA ALA A 397 -17.94 13.49 15.71
C ALA A 397 -16.95 13.04 14.64
N LYS A 398 -17.33 13.11 13.35
CA LYS A 398 -16.45 12.79 12.21
C LYS A 398 -15.26 13.76 12.11
N LEU A 399 -15.51 15.05 12.32
CA LEU A 399 -14.49 16.08 12.35
C LEU A 399 -13.51 15.86 13.52
N THR A 400 -14.06 15.65 14.73
CA THR A 400 -13.27 15.45 15.95
C THR A 400 -12.38 14.22 15.85
N MET A 401 -12.84 13.14 15.21
CA MET A 401 -12.02 11.95 14.97
C MET A 401 -10.75 12.31 14.19
N GLN A 402 -10.86 13.01 13.05
CA GLN A 402 -9.70 13.39 12.26
C GLN A 402 -8.80 14.39 12.99
N LEU A 403 -9.38 15.39 13.63
CA LEU A 403 -8.63 16.37 14.42
C LEU A 403 -7.79 15.70 15.51
N LEU A 404 -8.39 14.80 16.29
CA LEU A 404 -7.71 14.11 17.38
C LEU A 404 -6.59 13.20 16.87
N LEU A 405 -6.87 12.41 15.83
CA LEU A 405 -5.91 11.46 15.28
C LEU A 405 -4.79 12.13 14.46
N THR A 406 -4.95 13.40 14.06
CA THR A 406 -3.92 14.14 13.31
C THR A 406 -3.17 15.13 14.22
N ALA A 407 -3.84 15.84 15.11
CA ALA A 407 -3.21 16.85 15.97
C ALA A 407 -2.16 16.26 16.90
N VAL A 408 -2.41 15.06 17.46
CA VAL A 408 -1.45 14.40 18.36
C VAL A 408 -0.13 14.06 17.65
N PRO A 409 -0.13 13.34 16.50
CA PRO A 409 1.10 13.10 15.73
C PRO A 409 1.81 14.38 15.25
N VAL A 410 1.04 15.40 14.84
CA VAL A 410 1.59 16.70 14.45
C VAL A 410 2.31 17.34 15.63
N ALA A 411 1.69 17.35 16.82
CA ALA A 411 2.31 17.90 18.04
C ALA A 411 3.62 17.17 18.39
N VAL A 412 3.64 15.84 18.32
CA VAL A 412 4.85 15.04 18.51
C VAL A 412 5.94 15.43 17.51
N CYS A 413 5.60 15.55 16.23
CA CYS A 413 6.55 15.95 15.19
C CYS A 413 7.09 17.37 15.42
N LEU A 414 6.25 18.31 15.84
CA LEU A 414 6.65 19.69 16.16
C LEU A 414 7.58 19.77 17.38
N VAL A 415 7.33 18.97 18.41
CA VAL A 415 8.25 18.86 19.56
C VAL A 415 9.61 18.32 19.11
N CYS A 416 9.62 17.27 18.29
CA CYS A 416 10.86 16.75 17.71
C CYS A 416 11.60 17.80 16.86
N ALA A 417 10.88 18.59 16.05
CA ALA A 417 11.45 19.66 15.25
C ALA A 417 12.05 20.78 16.11
N ALA A 418 11.37 21.17 17.19
CA ALA A 418 11.87 22.17 18.13
C ALA A 418 13.16 21.73 18.85
N LEU A 419 13.31 20.44 19.11
CA LEU A 419 14.51 19.88 19.74
C LEU A 419 15.65 19.63 18.74
N ALA A 420 15.31 19.34 17.48
CA ALA A 420 16.29 18.99 16.45
C ALA A 420 16.94 20.20 15.80
N VAL A 421 16.23 21.31 15.65
CA VAL A 421 16.65 22.47 14.86
C VAL A 421 16.58 23.74 15.71
N PRO A 422 17.67 24.51 15.78
CA PRO A 422 17.65 25.79 16.46
C PRO A 422 16.80 26.79 15.66
N MET A 423 15.65 27.17 16.23
CA MET A 423 14.69 28.15 15.70
C MET A 423 14.41 29.22 16.74
N THR A 424 14.09 30.41 16.28
CA THR A 424 13.60 31.46 17.17
C THR A 424 12.20 31.13 17.69
N ALA A 425 11.82 31.66 18.84
CA ALA A 425 10.49 31.46 19.42
C ALA A 425 9.36 31.90 18.47
N ALA A 426 9.59 32.95 17.67
CA ALA A 426 8.63 33.40 16.67
C ALA A 426 8.47 32.41 15.49
N GLU A 427 9.56 31.87 14.99
CA GLU A 427 9.53 30.84 13.92
C GLU A 427 8.82 29.57 14.38
N LEU A 428 9.14 29.09 15.59
CA LEU A 428 8.48 27.93 16.18
C LEU A 428 6.98 28.17 16.42
N ALA A 429 6.61 29.33 16.88
CA ALA A 429 5.20 29.70 17.06
C ALA A 429 4.43 29.71 15.73
N MET A 430 5.02 30.29 14.66
CA MET A 430 4.40 30.34 13.35
C MET A 430 4.35 28.97 12.67
N LEU A 431 5.41 28.16 12.78
CA LEU A 431 5.44 26.76 12.33
C LEU A 431 4.31 25.96 12.98
N THR A 432 4.16 26.10 14.30
CA THR A 432 3.11 25.42 15.07
C THR A 432 1.71 25.90 14.65
N ALA A 433 1.52 27.21 14.52
CA ALA A 433 0.25 27.81 14.13
C ALA A 433 -0.19 27.32 12.72
N VAL A 434 0.69 27.38 11.73
CA VAL A 434 0.39 26.90 10.36
C VAL A 434 0.06 25.42 10.35
N SER A 435 0.84 24.59 11.05
CA SER A 435 0.64 23.14 11.09
C SER A 435 -0.68 22.73 11.75
N LEU A 436 -1.06 23.36 12.85
CA LEU A 436 -2.33 23.11 13.53
C LEU A 436 -3.53 23.67 12.76
N LEU A 437 -3.40 24.85 12.17
CA LEU A 437 -4.44 25.41 11.30
C LEU A 437 -4.64 24.56 10.04
N PHE A 438 -3.57 24.06 9.45
CA PHE A 438 -3.67 23.12 8.34
C PHE A 438 -4.37 21.80 8.73
N THR A 439 -4.10 21.30 9.93
CA THR A 439 -4.80 20.11 10.46
C THR A 439 -6.31 20.35 10.54
N ALA A 440 -6.72 21.52 11.03
CA ALA A 440 -8.13 21.91 11.06
C ALA A 440 -8.70 22.10 9.63
N PHE A 441 -7.95 22.74 8.75
CA PHE A 441 -8.33 22.98 7.37
C PHE A 441 -8.54 21.66 6.60
N SER A 442 -7.61 20.71 6.70
CA SER A 442 -7.73 19.41 6.01
C SER A 442 -8.95 18.62 6.50
N ALA A 443 -9.24 18.65 7.80
CA ALA A 443 -10.41 17.99 8.37
C ALA A 443 -11.74 18.62 7.89
N LEU A 444 -11.81 19.95 7.90
CA LEU A 444 -12.99 20.70 7.43
C LEU A 444 -13.19 20.52 5.92
N LEU A 445 -12.12 20.62 5.14
CA LEU A 445 -12.16 20.41 3.68
C LEU A 445 -12.56 18.98 3.34
N GLY A 446 -11.97 17.99 3.99
CA GLY A 446 -12.31 16.58 3.78
C GLY A 446 -13.80 16.31 4.04
N LEU A 447 -14.33 16.80 5.16
CA LEU A 447 -15.74 16.64 5.48
C LEU A 447 -16.66 17.37 4.48
N PHE A 448 -16.28 18.59 4.09
CA PHE A 448 -17.00 19.36 3.06
C PHE A 448 -17.08 18.60 1.73
N LEU A 449 -15.95 18.07 1.27
CA LEU A 449 -15.88 17.29 0.03
C LEU A 449 -16.65 15.98 0.14
N GLY A 450 -16.60 15.31 1.30
CA GLY A 450 -17.36 14.09 1.59
C GLY A 450 -18.87 14.30 1.52
N LEU A 451 -19.36 15.46 1.97
CA LEU A 451 -20.78 15.84 1.87
C LEU A 451 -21.20 16.24 0.44
N ARG A 452 -20.31 16.91 -0.31
CA ARG A 452 -20.60 17.37 -1.67
C ARG A 452 -20.52 16.27 -2.72
N MET A 453 -19.66 15.28 -2.50
CA MET A 453 -19.40 14.19 -3.44
C MET A 453 -19.52 12.82 -2.76
N PRO A 454 -20.68 12.49 -2.12
CA PRO A 454 -20.87 11.23 -1.44
C PRO A 454 -21.02 10.09 -2.45
N ASN A 455 -20.47 8.92 -2.11
CA ASN A 455 -20.71 7.67 -2.81
C ASN A 455 -21.33 6.67 -1.83
N LEU A 456 -22.64 6.54 -1.84
CA LEU A 456 -23.39 5.69 -0.92
C LEU A 456 -23.69 4.29 -1.48
N THR A 457 -23.46 4.09 -2.80
CA THR A 457 -23.82 2.84 -3.50
C THR A 457 -22.62 1.92 -3.77
N TRP A 458 -21.53 2.10 -3.01
CA TRP A 458 -20.35 1.28 -3.18
C TRP A 458 -20.58 -0.19 -2.81
N THR A 459 -19.88 -1.07 -3.54
CA THR A 459 -19.94 -2.53 -3.32
C THR A 459 -18.75 -3.06 -2.54
N ARG A 460 -17.64 -2.32 -2.53
CA ARG A 460 -16.40 -2.64 -1.80
C ARG A 460 -15.94 -1.42 -1.01
N GLU A 461 -15.56 -1.63 0.23
CA GLU A 461 -15.12 -0.57 1.15
C GLU A 461 -13.94 0.27 0.64
N ILE A 462 -13.07 -0.33 -0.18
CA ILE A 462 -11.91 0.37 -0.77
C ILE A 462 -12.31 1.49 -1.75
N ILE A 463 -13.53 1.44 -2.31
CA ILE A 463 -14.00 2.43 -3.29
C ILE A 463 -14.15 3.81 -2.65
N PRO A 464 -14.90 4.01 -1.55
CA PRO A 464 -14.98 5.32 -0.90
C PRO A 464 -13.67 5.76 -0.26
N ILE A 465 -12.79 4.83 0.16
CA ILE A 465 -11.53 5.12 0.85
C ILE A 465 -10.44 5.60 -0.13
N LYS A 466 -10.29 4.96 -1.29
CA LYS A 466 -9.15 5.20 -2.19
C LYS A 466 -9.54 5.72 -3.58
N GLN A 467 -10.74 5.38 -4.05
CA GLN A 467 -11.14 5.66 -5.43
C GLN A 467 -12.21 6.76 -5.53
N SER A 468 -12.49 7.48 -4.43
CA SER A 468 -13.43 8.59 -4.45
C SER A 468 -12.75 9.91 -4.84
N ALA A 469 -13.48 10.75 -5.56
CA ALA A 469 -12.99 12.08 -5.92
C ALA A 469 -12.78 12.97 -4.70
N SER A 470 -13.62 12.84 -3.66
CA SER A 470 -13.48 13.60 -2.41
C SER A 470 -12.15 13.37 -1.73
N VAL A 471 -11.72 12.09 -1.58
CA VAL A 471 -10.43 11.73 -0.98
C VAL A 471 -9.27 12.20 -1.87
N ALA A 472 -9.37 12.00 -3.20
CA ALA A 472 -8.31 12.43 -4.10
C ALA A 472 -8.11 13.96 -4.06
N ILE A 473 -9.19 14.75 -4.09
CA ILE A 473 -9.11 16.21 -4.03
C ILE A 473 -8.58 16.67 -2.68
N ALA A 474 -8.97 16.06 -1.57
CA ALA A 474 -8.49 16.41 -0.25
C ALA A 474 -6.98 16.12 -0.11
N LEU A 475 -6.52 14.93 -0.51
CA LEU A 475 -5.12 14.53 -0.46
C LEU A 475 -4.23 15.40 -1.37
N PHE A 476 -4.56 15.47 -2.67
CA PHE A 476 -3.76 16.24 -3.63
C PHE A 476 -3.88 17.76 -3.40
N GLY A 477 -5.03 18.24 -2.92
CA GLY A 477 -5.21 19.62 -2.49
C GLY A 477 -4.32 19.97 -1.29
N GLY A 478 -4.20 19.04 -0.32
CA GLY A 478 -3.28 19.20 0.81
C GLY A 478 -1.80 19.20 0.38
N TRP A 479 -1.43 18.34 -0.57
CA TRP A 479 -0.08 18.36 -1.15
C TRP A 479 0.17 19.61 -1.97
N GLY A 480 -0.83 20.09 -2.72
CA GLY A 480 -0.77 21.37 -3.43
C GLY A 480 -0.56 22.55 -2.48
N TYR A 481 -1.28 22.57 -1.34
CA TYR A 481 -1.06 23.56 -0.29
C TYR A 481 0.39 23.54 0.22
N ALA A 482 0.92 22.36 0.56
CA ALA A 482 2.29 22.20 1.04
C ALA A 482 3.33 22.61 -0.04
N ALA A 483 3.09 22.30 -1.30
CA ALA A 483 3.93 22.70 -2.42
C ALA A 483 3.94 24.23 -2.62
N VAL A 484 2.78 24.89 -2.50
CA VAL A 484 2.68 26.37 -2.57
C VAL A 484 3.34 27.01 -1.35
N LEU A 485 3.18 26.42 -0.16
CA LEU A 485 3.84 26.91 1.06
C LEU A 485 5.36 26.87 0.94
N GLY A 486 5.95 25.71 0.62
CA GLY A 486 7.40 25.54 0.52
C GLY A 486 7.99 26.17 -0.74
N GLY A 487 7.42 25.83 -1.92
CA GLY A 487 7.87 26.32 -3.21
C GLY A 487 7.66 27.84 -3.38
N GLY A 488 6.55 28.36 -2.91
CA GLY A 488 6.28 29.80 -2.94
C GLY A 488 7.27 30.61 -2.12
N TYR A 489 7.73 30.05 -0.99
CA TYR A 489 8.78 30.70 -0.19
C TYR A 489 10.11 30.72 -0.97
N LEU A 490 10.51 29.61 -1.55
CA LEU A 490 11.77 29.52 -2.31
C LEU A 490 11.78 30.41 -3.55
N LEU A 491 10.62 30.63 -4.18
CA LEU A 491 10.51 31.45 -5.40
C LEU A 491 10.45 32.95 -5.09
N ALA A 492 9.66 33.37 -4.11
CA ALA A 492 9.39 34.80 -3.86
C ALA A 492 9.29 35.16 -2.37
N GLY A 493 8.90 34.21 -1.51
CA GLY A 493 8.60 34.45 -0.10
C GLY A 493 9.82 34.80 0.75
N TRP A 494 11.02 34.43 0.33
CA TRP A 494 12.28 34.75 1.03
C TRP A 494 12.47 36.24 1.28
N ARG A 495 11.89 37.11 0.44
CA ARG A 495 11.93 38.58 0.61
C ARG A 495 11.16 39.07 1.85
N LEU A 496 10.16 38.33 2.28
CA LEU A 496 9.34 38.67 3.44
C LEU A 496 9.92 38.13 4.76
N GLY A 497 10.83 37.15 4.66
CA GLY A 497 11.29 36.40 5.83
C GLY A 497 10.30 35.31 6.29
N ALA A 498 10.82 34.27 6.94
CA ALA A 498 10.03 33.07 7.30
C ALA A 498 8.83 33.39 8.20
N VAL A 499 9.00 34.23 9.21
CA VAL A 499 7.94 34.54 10.19
C VAL A 499 6.75 35.25 9.54
N TRP A 500 7.00 36.30 8.75
CA TRP A 500 5.92 37.04 8.07
C TRP A 500 5.22 36.20 7.00
N TYR A 501 6.00 35.42 6.25
CA TYR A 501 5.44 34.53 5.24
C TYR A 501 4.51 33.47 5.85
N LEU A 502 4.97 32.78 6.90
CA LEU A 502 4.14 31.81 7.65
C LEU A 502 2.93 32.50 8.29
N GLY A 503 3.08 33.75 8.78
CA GLY A 503 1.97 34.54 9.33
C GLY A 503 0.88 34.81 8.28
N CYS A 504 1.24 35.17 7.05
CA CYS A 504 0.29 35.34 5.95
C CYS A 504 -0.45 34.03 5.61
N PHE A 505 0.28 32.90 5.55
CA PHE A 505 -0.33 31.60 5.34
C PHE A 505 -1.25 31.19 6.50
N ALA A 506 -0.86 31.44 7.74
CA ALA A 506 -1.70 31.19 8.91
C ALA A 506 -3.01 31.96 8.83
N ALA A 507 -2.95 33.26 8.50
CA ALA A 507 -4.12 34.12 8.36
C ALA A 507 -5.05 33.63 7.22
N ALA A 508 -4.49 33.32 6.06
CA ALA A 508 -5.25 32.79 4.91
C ALA A 508 -5.92 31.46 5.25
N THR A 509 -5.19 30.56 5.91
CA THR A 509 -5.71 29.24 6.31
C THR A 509 -6.80 29.38 7.38
N LEU A 510 -6.65 30.30 8.33
CA LEU A 510 -7.67 30.60 9.33
C LEU A 510 -8.97 31.09 8.68
N LEU A 511 -8.88 32.00 7.72
CA LEU A 511 -10.06 32.49 6.97
C LEU A 511 -10.74 31.35 6.21
N ALA A 512 -9.97 30.47 5.56
CA ALA A 512 -10.51 29.28 4.89
C ALA A 512 -11.19 28.32 5.88
N CYS A 513 -10.59 28.08 7.06
CA CYS A 513 -11.19 27.29 8.13
C CYS A 513 -12.52 27.88 8.60
N LEU A 514 -12.57 29.19 8.83
CA LEU A 514 -13.80 29.88 9.26
C LEU A 514 -14.90 29.78 8.20
N ALA A 515 -14.57 29.96 6.94
CA ALA A 515 -15.53 29.84 5.82
C ALA A 515 -16.10 28.41 5.74
N LEU A 516 -15.25 27.39 5.80
CA LEU A 516 -15.68 25.98 5.75
C LEU A 516 -16.49 25.60 7.00
N TYR A 517 -16.06 26.02 8.19
CA TYR A 517 -16.79 25.76 9.43
C TYR A 517 -18.19 26.40 9.42
N LEU A 518 -18.31 27.65 9.00
CA LEU A 518 -19.59 28.35 8.91
C LEU A 518 -20.51 27.67 7.88
N TRP A 519 -19.96 27.22 6.75
CA TRP A 519 -20.73 26.48 5.77
C TRP A 519 -21.22 25.14 6.33
N LEU A 520 -20.33 24.35 6.95
CA LEU A 520 -20.68 23.06 7.54
C LEU A 520 -21.75 23.22 8.63
N LYS A 521 -21.62 24.25 9.49
CA LYS A 521 -22.57 24.53 10.58
C LYS A 521 -23.94 24.95 10.05
N LYS A 522 -23.98 25.81 9.01
CA LYS A 522 -25.24 26.35 8.47
C LYS A 522 -25.92 25.37 7.51
N ARG A 523 -25.18 24.70 6.63
CA ARG A 523 -25.73 23.89 5.53
C ARG A 523 -25.40 22.41 5.61
N GLY A 524 -24.32 22.02 6.28
CA GLY A 524 -23.86 20.65 6.33
C GLY A 524 -24.88 19.68 6.91
N GLY A 525 -25.62 20.10 7.95
CA GLY A 525 -26.67 19.28 8.54
C GLY A 525 -27.85 19.02 7.59
N ALA A 526 -28.29 20.03 6.86
CA ALA A 526 -29.37 19.89 5.88
C ALA A 526 -28.92 18.99 4.71
N VAL A 527 -27.67 19.13 4.25
CA VAL A 527 -27.11 18.27 3.20
C VAL A 527 -27.06 16.81 3.67
N LEU A 528 -26.57 16.55 4.91
CA LEU A 528 -26.53 15.19 5.46
C LEU A 528 -27.92 14.56 5.60
N ALA A 529 -28.91 15.35 5.97
CA ALA A 529 -30.30 14.88 6.11
C ALA A 529 -30.96 14.57 4.75
N ALA A 530 -30.51 15.23 3.66
CA ALA A 530 -31.04 15.03 2.32
C ALA A 530 -30.40 13.89 1.53
N LEU A 531 -29.28 13.30 2.03
CA LEU A 531 -28.62 12.14 1.45
C LEU A 531 -29.39 10.85 1.74
#